data_88682ca8052d27729e9635d8f32a23bd
#
_entry.id   88682ca8052d27729e9635d8f32a23bd
#
_cell.length_a   1.000
_cell.length_b   1.000
_cell.length_c   1.000
_cell.angle_alpha   90.00
_cell.angle_beta   90.00
_cell.angle_gamma   90.00
#
_symmetry.space_group_name_H-M   'P 1'
#
loop_
_entity.id
_entity.type
_entity.pdbx_description
1 polymer ?
#
loop_
_entity_poly.entity_id
_entity_poly.type
_entity_poly.pdbx_seq_one_letter_code
_entity_poly.pdbx_strand_id
1 'polypeptide(L)'
;MTGNEKRKKKRYARSVRKRQKKREKQVGEYDDIERVIHPDALFDAFHACEKGVAWKASTQKCHYNLLFEISGSYESLSLRKSIQKGFYCFNLMERGKLRDIASVHISERYVQRSLCDNALAPVCTRSILYSNCASIRGAGLKRSEEVLIRQLRRYYRKHGNNGYIVLFDAKSYFDSIPHENIIADIANLFYDPDIIRLYQEFMGAFDSIHPECQKGRGLGLGSQISQISGVMAANPVDHFLAEIFSLGYGNGRFMDDSSVIVKDKASAVLAIKVVDLLYQRYGLALNKKKTKAVPLNHPFIFLKRKVIVRDSGKIIMTVSYTHLRAHE
;
A
#
# COMPACT_ATOMS: atom_id res chain seq x y z
N MET A 1 28.85 12.61 29.40
CA MET A 1 27.41 12.22 29.47
C MET A 1 26.90 12.44 30.87
N THR A 2 25.93 13.31 31.01
CA THR A 2 25.29 13.61 32.31
C THR A 2 24.44 12.42 32.78
N GLY A 3 24.18 12.32 34.11
CA GLY A 3 23.34 11.23 34.66
C GLY A 3 21.94 11.17 34.03
N ASN A 4 21.42 12.32 33.58
CA ASN A 4 20.13 12.45 32.92
C ASN A 4 20.13 11.86 31.49
N GLU A 5 21.23 12.02 30.75
CA GLU A 5 21.40 11.43 29.42
C GLU A 5 21.53 9.89 29.49
N LYS A 6 22.24 9.37 30.49
CA LYS A 6 22.32 7.92 30.75
C LYS A 6 20.95 7.32 31.07
N ARG A 7 20.11 8.03 31.87
CA ARG A 7 18.73 7.58 32.17
C ARG A 7 17.82 7.61 30.95
N LYS A 8 17.90 8.66 30.10
CA LYS A 8 17.14 8.73 28.82
C LYS A 8 17.54 7.61 27.88
N LYS A 9 18.84 7.34 27.71
CA LYS A 9 19.36 6.24 26.90
C LYS A 9 18.89 4.86 27.38
N LYS A 10 18.89 4.61 28.70
CA LYS A 10 18.35 3.36 29.27
C LYS A 10 16.84 3.21 29.07
N ARG A 11 16.07 4.29 29.22
CA ARG A 11 14.61 4.26 28.95
C ARG A 11 14.32 3.98 27.47
N TYR A 12 15.05 4.62 26.58
CA TYR A 12 14.93 4.39 25.14
C TYR A 12 15.28 2.93 24.78
N ALA A 13 16.42 2.42 25.24
CA ALA A 13 16.82 1.03 25.01
C ALA A 13 15.79 0.00 25.54
N ARG A 14 15.19 0.26 26.72
CA ARG A 14 14.11 -0.58 27.26
C ARG A 14 12.85 -0.52 26.39
N SER A 15 12.49 0.66 25.89
CA SER A 15 11.31 0.81 25.02
C SER A 15 11.52 0.10 23.67
N VAL A 16 12.72 0.18 23.10
CA VAL A 16 13.10 -0.53 21.86
C VAL A 16 13.01 -2.04 22.07
N ARG A 17 13.64 -2.57 23.15
CA ARG A 17 13.55 -4.02 23.47
C ARG A 17 12.11 -4.49 23.70
N LYS A 18 11.28 -3.68 24.36
CA LYS A 18 9.85 -4.02 24.58
C LYS A 18 9.08 -4.05 23.26
N ARG A 19 9.34 -3.10 22.35
CA ARG A 19 8.75 -3.07 21.01
C ARG A 19 9.21 -4.26 20.19
N GLN A 20 10.51 -4.59 20.24
CA GLN A 20 11.08 -5.72 19.51
C GLN A 20 10.48 -7.05 19.99
N LYS A 21 10.45 -7.34 21.29
CA LYS A 21 9.79 -8.54 21.84
C LYS A 21 8.30 -8.63 21.48
N LYS A 22 7.59 -7.49 21.50
CA LYS A 22 6.19 -7.44 21.08
C LYS A 22 6.06 -7.75 19.58
N ARG A 23 6.99 -7.25 18.75
CA ARG A 23 7.06 -7.52 17.32
C ARG A 23 7.36 -9.01 17.05
N GLU A 24 8.39 -9.57 17.67
CA GLU A 24 8.75 -10.98 17.56
C GLU A 24 7.57 -11.90 17.92
N LYS A 25 6.90 -11.65 19.05
CA LYS A 25 5.70 -12.41 19.43
C LYS A 25 4.56 -12.28 18.43
N GLN A 26 4.39 -11.11 17.83
CA GLN A 26 3.31 -10.83 16.88
C GLN A 26 3.61 -11.35 15.48
N VAL A 27 4.88 -11.33 15.05
CA VAL A 27 5.31 -11.91 13.78
C VAL A 27 5.28 -13.43 13.88
N GLY A 28 5.80 -14.02 14.96
CA GLY A 28 5.81 -15.46 15.18
C GLY A 28 4.44 -16.14 15.09
N GLU A 29 3.35 -15.40 15.34
CA GLU A 29 1.98 -15.91 15.14
C GLU A 29 1.63 -16.09 13.65
N TYR A 30 2.23 -15.29 12.74
CA TYR A 30 1.94 -15.26 11.30
C TYR A 30 3.15 -15.70 10.45
N ASP A 31 4.23 -16.13 11.07
CA ASP A 31 5.48 -16.54 10.45
C ASP A 31 5.55 -18.06 10.37
N ASP A 32 4.57 -18.65 9.71
CA ASP A 32 4.39 -20.08 9.55
C ASP A 32 3.66 -20.35 8.24
N ILE A 33 4.34 -21.00 7.30
CA ILE A 33 3.78 -21.34 5.99
C ILE A 33 2.55 -22.25 6.09
N GLU A 34 2.48 -23.12 7.10
CA GLU A 34 1.33 -24.01 7.28
C GLU A 34 0.03 -23.23 7.48
N ARG A 35 0.05 -22.09 8.11
CA ARG A 35 -1.13 -21.21 8.23
C ARG A 35 -1.62 -20.68 6.87
N VAL A 36 -0.73 -20.61 5.90
CA VAL A 36 -1.06 -20.12 4.54
C VAL A 36 -1.57 -21.27 3.67
N ILE A 37 -0.93 -22.41 3.71
CA ILE A 37 -1.21 -23.53 2.81
C ILE A 37 -2.22 -24.54 3.36
N HIS A 38 -2.53 -24.49 4.67
CA HIS A 38 -3.49 -25.42 5.29
C HIS A 38 -4.81 -25.45 4.49
N PRO A 39 -5.39 -26.65 4.27
CA PRO A 39 -6.62 -26.78 3.47
C PRO A 39 -7.75 -25.86 3.92
N ASP A 40 -7.98 -25.67 5.22
CA ASP A 40 -9.02 -24.78 5.73
C ASP A 40 -8.76 -23.31 5.34
N ALA A 41 -7.48 -22.87 5.40
CA ALA A 41 -7.09 -21.52 5.03
C ALA A 41 -7.29 -21.28 3.52
N LEU A 42 -6.99 -22.29 2.69
CA LEU A 42 -7.22 -22.24 1.25
C LEU A 42 -8.73 -22.25 0.92
N PHE A 43 -9.51 -23.04 1.66
CA PHE A 43 -10.96 -23.09 1.54
C PHE A 43 -11.61 -21.75 1.85
N ASP A 44 -11.27 -21.14 2.97
CA ASP A 44 -11.76 -19.80 3.35
C ASP A 44 -11.34 -18.72 2.34
N ALA A 45 -10.10 -18.81 1.85
CA ALA A 45 -9.56 -17.89 0.84
C ALA A 45 -10.30 -18.04 -0.50
N PHE A 46 -10.66 -19.27 -0.92
CA PHE A 46 -11.46 -19.51 -2.11
C PHE A 46 -12.83 -18.83 -1.99
N HIS A 47 -13.57 -19.06 -0.91
CA HIS A 47 -14.88 -18.44 -0.69
C HIS A 47 -14.80 -16.91 -0.61
N ALA A 48 -13.69 -16.37 -0.11
CA ALA A 48 -13.46 -14.93 -0.14
C ALA A 48 -13.20 -14.41 -1.57
N CYS A 49 -12.52 -15.20 -2.43
CA CYS A 49 -12.25 -14.86 -3.82
C CYS A 49 -13.46 -15.03 -4.75
N GLU A 50 -14.34 -15.98 -4.45
CA GLU A 50 -15.55 -16.28 -5.21
C GLU A 50 -16.56 -15.12 -5.19
N LYS A 51 -16.57 -14.33 -4.12
CA LYS A 51 -17.51 -13.21 -3.95
C LYS A 51 -17.43 -12.22 -5.11
N GLY A 52 -18.57 -12.05 -5.81
CA GLY A 52 -18.68 -11.15 -6.95
C GLY A 52 -18.23 -11.74 -8.30
N VAL A 53 -17.67 -12.96 -8.32
CA VAL A 53 -17.23 -13.66 -9.56
C VAL A 53 -17.75 -15.10 -9.67
N ALA A 54 -18.67 -15.53 -8.80
CA ALA A 54 -19.26 -16.86 -8.79
C ALA A 54 -19.95 -17.24 -10.11
N TRP A 55 -20.37 -16.25 -10.90
CA TRP A 55 -20.97 -16.43 -12.21
C TRP A 55 -19.99 -16.85 -13.32
N LYS A 56 -18.67 -16.69 -13.10
CA LYS A 56 -17.65 -17.04 -14.09
C LYS A 56 -17.47 -18.55 -14.19
N ALA A 57 -17.43 -19.09 -15.41
CA ALA A 57 -17.29 -20.53 -15.65
C ALA A 57 -16.03 -21.12 -14.97
N SER A 58 -14.90 -20.41 -14.98
CA SER A 58 -13.68 -20.85 -14.28
C SER A 58 -13.85 -20.96 -12.77
N THR A 59 -14.62 -20.04 -12.16
CA THR A 59 -14.93 -20.07 -10.73
C THR A 59 -15.87 -21.23 -10.42
N GLN A 60 -16.91 -21.43 -11.22
CA GLN A 60 -17.85 -22.55 -11.06
C GLN A 60 -17.14 -23.89 -11.18
N LYS A 61 -16.30 -24.07 -12.20
CA LYS A 61 -15.50 -25.29 -12.38
C LYS A 61 -14.61 -25.57 -11.17
N CYS A 62 -13.94 -24.56 -10.63
CA CYS A 62 -13.13 -24.67 -9.44
C CYS A 62 -13.98 -25.04 -8.20
N HIS A 63 -15.17 -24.40 -8.07
CA HIS A 63 -16.09 -24.68 -6.97
C HIS A 63 -16.57 -26.15 -6.96
N TYR A 64 -16.97 -26.69 -8.13
CA TYR A 64 -17.40 -28.09 -8.24
C TYR A 64 -16.30 -29.09 -7.86
N ASN A 65 -15.03 -28.75 -8.10
CA ASN A 65 -13.88 -29.60 -7.80
C ASN A 65 -13.07 -29.08 -6.60
N LEU A 66 -13.66 -28.25 -5.72
CA LEU A 66 -12.93 -27.46 -4.75
C LEU A 66 -12.01 -28.28 -3.86
N LEU A 67 -12.46 -29.40 -3.32
CA LEU A 67 -11.64 -30.23 -2.44
C LEU A 67 -10.43 -30.84 -3.17
N PHE A 68 -10.58 -31.23 -4.44
CA PHE A 68 -9.47 -31.72 -5.26
C PHE A 68 -8.48 -30.60 -5.59
N GLU A 69 -8.98 -29.41 -5.95
CA GLU A 69 -8.13 -28.26 -6.25
C GLU A 69 -7.35 -27.81 -5.00
N ILE A 70 -7.98 -27.80 -3.82
CA ILE A 70 -7.32 -27.47 -2.56
C ILE A 70 -6.29 -28.54 -2.18
N SER A 71 -6.64 -29.84 -2.24
CA SER A 71 -5.72 -30.93 -1.96
C SER A 71 -4.49 -30.88 -2.88
N GLY A 72 -4.70 -30.69 -4.19
CA GLY A 72 -3.61 -30.57 -5.15
C GLY A 72 -2.74 -29.32 -4.92
N SER A 73 -3.35 -28.20 -4.48
CA SER A 73 -2.60 -27.00 -4.14
C SER A 73 -1.78 -27.20 -2.87
N TYR A 74 -2.35 -27.82 -1.84
CA TYR A 74 -1.65 -28.13 -0.60
C TYR A 74 -0.45 -29.05 -0.87
N GLU A 75 -0.65 -30.14 -1.61
CA GLU A 75 0.43 -31.06 -1.99
C GLU A 75 1.54 -30.35 -2.77
N SER A 76 1.16 -29.56 -3.78
CA SER A 76 2.14 -28.82 -4.59
C SER A 76 2.95 -27.84 -3.76
N LEU A 77 2.31 -27.08 -2.88
CA LEU A 77 2.96 -26.09 -2.02
C LEU A 77 3.85 -26.74 -0.97
N SER A 78 3.39 -27.85 -0.35
CA SER A 78 4.18 -28.65 0.61
C SER A 78 5.43 -29.25 -0.04
N LEU A 79 5.35 -29.62 -1.30
CA LEU A 79 6.48 -30.10 -2.11
C LEU A 79 7.28 -28.96 -2.77
N ARG A 80 7.00 -27.71 -2.44
CA ARG A 80 7.63 -26.50 -3.00
C ARG A 80 7.53 -26.40 -4.52
N LYS A 81 6.51 -27.02 -5.13
CA LYS A 81 6.22 -26.93 -6.55
C LYS A 81 5.49 -25.63 -6.86
N SER A 82 5.73 -25.07 -8.06
CA SER A 82 5.00 -23.91 -8.52
C SER A 82 3.54 -24.24 -8.82
N ILE A 83 2.65 -23.30 -8.44
CA ILE A 83 1.21 -23.36 -8.73
C ILE A 83 0.80 -22.35 -9.80
N GLN A 84 1.76 -21.62 -10.37
CA GLN A 84 1.50 -20.56 -11.33
C GLN A 84 0.88 -21.13 -12.63
N LYS A 85 -0.18 -20.47 -13.08
CA LYS A 85 -0.89 -20.77 -14.34
C LYS A 85 -0.79 -19.62 -15.34
N GLY A 86 -0.04 -18.56 -15.00
CA GLY A 86 0.09 -17.35 -15.82
C GLY A 86 -1.05 -16.37 -15.65
N PHE A 87 -0.99 -15.28 -16.42
CA PHE A 87 -1.95 -14.21 -16.35
C PHE A 87 -2.90 -14.22 -17.53
N TYR A 88 -4.15 -13.89 -17.27
CA TYR A 88 -5.12 -13.49 -18.28
C TYR A 88 -5.15 -11.96 -18.32
N CYS A 89 -4.54 -11.38 -19.37
CA CYS A 89 -4.44 -9.94 -19.54
C CYS A 89 -5.59 -9.41 -20.37
N PHE A 90 -6.22 -8.31 -19.93
CA PHE A 90 -7.28 -7.61 -20.64
C PHE A 90 -7.32 -6.14 -20.25
N ASN A 91 -7.88 -5.33 -21.14
CA ASN A 91 -8.04 -3.91 -20.89
C ASN A 91 -9.41 -3.62 -20.27
N LEU A 92 -9.42 -2.84 -19.21
CA LEU A 92 -10.62 -2.39 -18.53
C LEU A 92 -10.70 -0.86 -18.55
N MET A 93 -11.81 -0.33 -19.06
CA MET A 93 -12.12 1.09 -18.96
C MET A 93 -12.65 1.39 -17.56
N GLU A 94 -11.85 2.03 -16.72
CA GLU A 94 -12.26 2.46 -15.40
C GLU A 94 -12.29 3.99 -15.30
N ARG A 95 -13.48 4.56 -15.21
CA ARG A 95 -13.69 6.01 -15.02
C ARG A 95 -12.93 6.85 -16.06
N GLY A 96 -13.03 6.49 -17.32
CA GLY A 96 -12.39 7.20 -18.43
C GLY A 96 -10.88 6.95 -18.59
N LYS A 97 -10.31 5.98 -17.86
CA LYS A 97 -8.93 5.51 -18.05
C LYS A 97 -8.92 4.06 -18.46
N LEU A 98 -8.21 3.77 -19.54
CA LEU A 98 -7.88 2.41 -19.92
C LEU A 98 -6.82 1.87 -18.96
N ARG A 99 -7.08 0.69 -18.40
CA ARG A 99 -6.16 0.01 -17.48
C ARG A 99 -5.89 -1.39 -17.97
N ASP A 100 -4.64 -1.76 -18.00
CA ASP A 100 -4.20 -3.12 -18.28
C ASP A 100 -4.34 -3.95 -17.01
N ILE A 101 -5.20 -4.93 -17.04
CA ILE A 101 -5.49 -5.81 -15.90
C ILE A 101 -4.84 -7.17 -16.16
N ALA A 102 -4.02 -7.62 -15.20
CA ALA A 102 -3.44 -8.94 -15.20
C ALA A 102 -4.16 -9.81 -14.15
N SER A 103 -5.08 -10.64 -14.60
CA SER A 103 -5.87 -11.50 -13.74
C SER A 103 -5.24 -12.88 -13.64
N VAL A 104 -5.01 -13.36 -12.44
CA VAL A 104 -4.55 -14.73 -12.19
C VAL A 104 -5.73 -15.72 -12.22
N HIS A 105 -5.45 -16.99 -12.51
CA HIS A 105 -6.43 -18.06 -12.43
C HIS A 105 -6.99 -18.19 -11.01
N ILE A 106 -8.23 -18.64 -10.85
CA ILE A 106 -8.89 -18.71 -9.55
C ILE A 106 -8.14 -19.61 -8.56
N SER A 107 -7.53 -20.71 -9.02
CA SER A 107 -6.73 -21.62 -8.18
C SER A 107 -5.44 -20.98 -7.65
N GLU A 108 -4.83 -20.08 -8.38
CA GLU A 108 -3.69 -19.29 -7.91
C GLU A 108 -4.16 -18.13 -7.04
N ARG A 109 -5.30 -17.53 -7.38
CA ARG A 109 -5.84 -16.37 -6.67
C ARG A 109 -6.17 -16.68 -5.20
N TYR A 110 -6.74 -17.85 -4.88
CA TYR A 110 -7.02 -18.17 -3.49
C TYR A 110 -5.75 -18.46 -2.69
N VAL A 111 -4.69 -18.98 -3.30
CA VAL A 111 -3.40 -19.13 -2.62
C VAL A 111 -2.76 -17.77 -2.36
N GLN A 112 -2.76 -16.86 -3.35
CA GLN A 112 -2.32 -15.47 -3.13
C GLN A 112 -3.15 -14.79 -2.04
N ARG A 113 -4.45 -15.07 -2.00
CA ARG A 113 -5.36 -14.56 -0.98
C ARG A 113 -5.00 -15.09 0.39
N SER A 114 -4.78 -16.39 0.53
CA SER A 114 -4.39 -17.01 1.78
C SER A 114 -3.06 -16.46 2.30
N LEU A 115 -2.05 -16.34 1.42
CA LEU A 115 -0.76 -15.72 1.76
C LEU A 115 -0.95 -14.27 2.27
N CYS A 116 -1.80 -13.49 1.60
CA CYS A 116 -2.08 -12.13 2.04
C CYS A 116 -2.81 -12.07 3.40
N ASP A 117 -3.87 -12.86 3.57
CA ASP A 117 -4.73 -12.77 4.75
C ASP A 117 -4.09 -13.40 6.00
N ASN A 118 -3.35 -14.51 5.84
CA ASN A 118 -2.80 -15.30 6.92
C ASN A 118 -1.34 -14.97 7.28
N ALA A 119 -0.60 -14.25 6.41
CA ALA A 119 0.78 -13.85 6.68
C ALA A 119 1.03 -12.36 6.39
N LEU A 120 0.95 -11.92 5.12
CA LEU A 120 1.46 -10.61 4.72
C LEU A 120 0.69 -9.44 5.36
N ALA A 121 -0.65 -9.40 5.22
CA ALA A 121 -1.44 -8.28 5.69
C ALA A 121 -1.37 -8.09 7.21
N PRO A 122 -1.49 -9.13 8.06
CA PRO A 122 -1.35 -8.99 9.50
C PRO A 122 0.00 -8.44 9.95
N VAL A 123 1.08 -8.76 9.24
CA VAL A 123 2.44 -8.32 9.57
C VAL A 123 2.75 -6.95 8.97
N CYS A 124 2.56 -6.78 7.66
CA CYS A 124 2.89 -5.54 6.94
C CYS A 124 2.09 -4.34 7.44
N THR A 125 0.78 -4.51 7.67
CA THR A 125 -0.08 -3.40 8.09
C THR A 125 0.29 -2.79 9.44
N ARG A 126 1.06 -3.50 10.27
CA ARG A 126 1.57 -2.97 11.56
C ARG A 126 2.64 -1.89 11.40
N SER A 127 3.39 -1.95 10.31
CA SER A 127 4.40 -0.95 9.99
C SER A 127 3.82 0.28 9.29
N ILE A 128 2.59 0.18 8.78
CA ILE A 128 1.96 1.24 8.00
C ILE A 128 1.40 2.31 8.93
N LEU A 129 1.67 3.57 8.60
CA LEU A 129 1.15 4.70 9.37
C LEU A 129 -0.38 4.79 9.29
N TYR A 130 -1.01 5.27 10.36
CA TYR A 130 -2.47 5.49 10.41
C TYR A 130 -2.97 6.41 9.30
N SER A 131 -2.11 7.31 8.80
CA SER A 131 -2.39 8.24 7.72
C SER A 131 -2.27 7.64 6.30
N ASN A 132 -1.84 6.38 6.18
CA ASN A 132 -1.90 5.62 4.95
C ASN A 132 -3.15 4.72 5.01
N CYS A 133 -4.08 4.95 4.10
CA CYS A 133 -5.42 4.36 4.17
C CYS A 133 -5.77 3.41 3.01
N ALA A 134 -4.85 3.23 2.05
CA ALA A 134 -5.11 2.40 0.89
C ALA A 134 -4.96 0.91 1.21
N SER A 135 -5.84 0.08 0.66
CA SER A 135 -5.81 -1.40 0.74
C SER A 135 -5.62 -1.99 2.15
N ILE A 136 -6.06 -1.26 3.17
CA ILE A 136 -6.03 -1.69 4.57
C ILE A 136 -7.48 -1.94 5.01
N ARG A 137 -7.74 -3.12 5.60
CA ARG A 137 -9.06 -3.47 6.11
C ARG A 137 -9.53 -2.45 7.15
N GLY A 138 -10.75 -1.93 6.99
CA GLY A 138 -11.31 -0.91 7.88
C GLY A 138 -10.79 0.52 7.66
N ALA A 139 -9.93 0.73 6.63
CA ALA A 139 -9.50 2.05 6.21
C ALA A 139 -10.26 2.50 4.94
N GLY A 140 -9.58 2.99 3.92
CA GLY A 140 -10.17 3.42 2.65
C GLY A 140 -10.36 4.93 2.55
N LEU A 141 -11.10 5.37 1.54
CA LEU A 141 -11.27 6.79 1.22
C LEU A 141 -11.85 7.60 2.38
N LYS A 142 -12.86 7.09 3.06
CA LYS A 142 -13.49 7.78 4.19
C LYS A 142 -12.48 8.11 5.29
N ARG A 143 -11.68 7.12 5.68
CA ARG A 143 -10.62 7.33 6.69
C ARG A 143 -9.56 8.32 6.21
N SER A 144 -9.19 8.28 4.92
CA SER A 144 -8.23 9.23 4.35
C SER A 144 -8.76 10.68 4.40
N GLU A 145 -10.05 10.89 4.10
CA GLU A 145 -10.73 12.17 4.23
C GLU A 145 -10.74 12.66 5.70
N GLU A 146 -11.10 11.79 6.63
CA GLU A 146 -11.11 12.10 8.07
C GLU A 146 -9.71 12.46 8.60
N VAL A 147 -8.67 11.75 8.16
CA VAL A 147 -7.27 12.03 8.52
C VAL A 147 -6.88 13.41 8.01
N LEU A 148 -7.12 13.70 6.74
CA LEU A 148 -6.79 15.00 6.15
C LEU A 148 -7.52 16.14 6.87
N ILE A 149 -8.83 16.02 7.10
CA ILE A 149 -9.62 17.02 7.83
C ILE A 149 -9.06 17.25 9.23
N ARG A 150 -8.71 16.18 9.94
CA ARG A 150 -8.13 16.26 11.30
C ARG A 150 -6.78 16.98 11.30
N GLN A 151 -5.93 16.70 10.31
CA GLN A 151 -4.63 17.34 10.16
C GLN A 151 -4.77 18.83 9.83
N LEU A 152 -5.65 19.18 8.89
CA LEU A 152 -5.96 20.57 8.54
C LEU A 152 -6.52 21.36 9.72
N ARG A 153 -7.45 20.79 10.51
CA ARG A 153 -7.99 21.40 11.73
C ARG A 153 -6.91 21.61 12.79
N ARG A 154 -6.02 20.62 12.96
CA ARG A 154 -4.88 20.73 13.90
C ARG A 154 -3.90 21.82 13.47
N TYR A 155 -3.62 21.89 12.17
CA TYR A 155 -2.77 22.93 11.62
C TYR A 155 -3.40 24.31 11.78
N TYR A 156 -4.65 24.48 11.37
CA TYR A 156 -5.38 25.74 11.43
C TYR A 156 -5.41 26.34 12.84
N ARG A 157 -5.65 25.54 13.85
CA ARG A 157 -5.65 26.01 15.27
C ARG A 157 -4.33 26.65 15.72
N LYS A 158 -3.22 26.32 15.06
CA LYS A 158 -1.89 26.83 15.42
C LYS A 158 -1.41 27.96 14.49
N HIS A 159 -1.79 27.91 13.24
CA HIS A 159 -1.19 28.71 12.18
C HIS A 159 -2.21 29.41 11.26
N GLY A 160 -3.51 29.26 11.52
CA GLY A 160 -4.55 29.72 10.60
C GLY A 160 -4.50 28.97 9.28
N ASN A 161 -4.93 29.63 8.20
CA ASN A 161 -4.84 29.12 6.84
C ASN A 161 -3.57 29.56 6.09
N ASN A 162 -2.60 30.19 6.79
CA ASN A 162 -1.29 30.58 6.27
C ASN A 162 -0.37 29.35 6.23
N GLY A 163 -0.29 28.70 5.08
CA GLY A 163 0.54 27.51 4.86
C GLY A 163 0.30 26.89 3.51
N TYR A 164 0.90 25.75 3.28
CA TYR A 164 0.81 25.02 2.04
C TYR A 164 0.48 23.56 2.28
N ILE A 165 -0.30 23.00 1.38
CA ILE A 165 -0.37 21.56 1.20
C ILE A 165 0.43 21.20 -0.05
N VAL A 166 1.35 20.25 0.09
CA VAL A 166 2.06 19.66 -1.05
C VAL A 166 1.39 18.34 -1.38
N LEU A 167 0.98 18.20 -2.62
CA LEU A 167 0.37 17.00 -3.17
C LEU A 167 1.39 16.34 -4.09
N PHE A 168 1.68 15.08 -3.85
CA PHE A 168 2.62 14.28 -4.63
C PHE A 168 1.87 13.20 -5.40
N ASP A 169 2.30 12.95 -6.63
CA ASP A 169 1.82 11.88 -7.49
C ASP A 169 3.05 11.09 -7.96
N ALA A 170 3.05 9.78 -7.80
CA ALA A 170 4.13 8.93 -8.30
C ALA A 170 3.89 8.61 -9.78
N LYS A 171 4.94 8.71 -10.60
CA LYS A 171 4.85 8.39 -12.02
C LYS A 171 4.76 6.88 -12.22
N SER A 172 3.71 6.42 -12.92
CA SER A 172 3.49 4.99 -13.23
C SER A 172 3.76 4.10 -12.01
N TYR A 173 3.10 4.41 -10.87
CA TYR A 173 3.46 3.86 -9.56
C TYR A 173 3.62 2.34 -9.59
N PHE A 174 2.55 1.63 -9.99
CA PHE A 174 2.57 0.17 -10.00
C PHE A 174 3.60 -0.40 -10.98
N ASP A 175 3.78 0.21 -12.15
CA ASP A 175 4.71 -0.27 -13.19
C ASP A 175 6.18 0.00 -12.83
N SER A 176 6.43 0.93 -11.91
CA SER A 176 7.80 1.36 -11.56
C SER A 176 8.38 0.68 -10.33
N ILE A 177 7.58 -0.01 -9.50
CA ILE A 177 8.02 -0.60 -8.24
C ILE A 177 9.07 -1.69 -8.49
N PRO A 178 10.30 -1.57 -7.94
CA PRO A 178 11.31 -2.61 -8.04
C PRO A 178 10.95 -3.81 -7.16
N HIS A 179 10.98 -5.02 -7.73
CA HIS A 179 10.70 -6.25 -6.98
C HIS A 179 11.71 -6.47 -5.86
N GLU A 180 13.00 -6.23 -6.13
CA GLU A 180 14.10 -6.44 -5.18
C GLU A 180 13.85 -5.71 -3.85
N ASN A 181 13.45 -4.43 -3.91
CA ASN A 181 13.24 -3.64 -2.71
C ASN A 181 12.11 -4.20 -1.84
N ILE A 182 10.98 -4.59 -2.47
CA ILE A 182 9.83 -5.14 -1.74
C ILE A 182 10.12 -6.54 -1.22
N ILE A 183 10.80 -7.36 -2.00
CA ILE A 183 11.23 -8.70 -1.57
C ILE A 183 12.17 -8.58 -0.36
N ALA A 184 13.12 -7.64 -0.38
CA ALA A 184 14.00 -7.39 0.76
C ALA A 184 13.22 -6.89 1.99
N ASP A 185 12.24 -6.01 1.81
CA ASP A 185 11.39 -5.54 2.91
C ASP A 185 10.58 -6.68 3.54
N ILE A 186 10.01 -7.57 2.72
CA ILE A 186 9.28 -8.74 3.19
C ILE A 186 10.22 -9.74 3.88
N ALA A 187 11.39 -10.04 3.29
CA ALA A 187 12.39 -10.92 3.89
C ALA A 187 12.90 -10.41 5.26
N ASN A 188 12.89 -9.10 5.48
CA ASN A 188 13.21 -8.52 6.79
C ASN A 188 12.07 -8.64 7.81
N LEU A 189 10.86 -8.99 7.39
CA LEU A 189 9.69 -9.13 8.27
C LEU A 189 9.42 -10.57 8.69
N PHE A 190 9.78 -11.55 7.87
CA PHE A 190 9.52 -12.96 8.08
C PHE A 190 10.81 -13.76 8.24
N TYR A 191 10.77 -14.82 9.03
CA TYR A 191 11.86 -15.79 9.21
C TYR A 191 11.59 -17.10 8.46
N ASP A 192 10.30 -17.43 8.22
CA ASP A 192 9.93 -18.61 7.45
C ASP A 192 10.36 -18.48 5.98
N PRO A 193 11.30 -19.30 5.50
CA PRO A 193 11.83 -19.22 4.15
C PRO A 193 10.79 -19.57 3.09
N ASP A 194 9.77 -20.33 3.42
CA ASP A 194 8.74 -20.75 2.46
C ASP A 194 7.71 -19.64 2.22
N ILE A 195 7.41 -18.79 3.21
CA ILE A 195 6.65 -17.55 3.01
C ILE A 195 7.39 -16.63 2.07
N ILE A 196 8.70 -16.42 2.31
CA ILE A 196 9.54 -15.56 1.48
C ILE A 196 9.62 -16.10 0.06
N ARG A 197 9.87 -17.41 -0.11
CA ARG A 197 9.93 -18.10 -1.40
C ARG A 197 8.64 -17.96 -2.19
N LEU A 198 7.49 -18.23 -1.56
CA LEU A 198 6.19 -18.14 -2.20
C LEU A 198 5.88 -16.69 -2.63
N TYR A 199 6.23 -15.71 -1.81
CA TYR A 199 6.10 -14.31 -2.16
C TYR A 199 7.00 -13.94 -3.35
N GLN A 200 8.26 -14.39 -3.35
CA GLN A 200 9.20 -14.16 -4.46
C GLN A 200 8.70 -14.78 -5.77
N GLU A 201 8.13 -15.98 -5.70
CA GLU A 201 7.54 -16.67 -6.84
C GLU A 201 6.41 -15.83 -7.47
N PHE A 202 5.47 -15.32 -6.66
CA PHE A 202 4.40 -14.46 -7.16
C PHE A 202 4.92 -13.10 -7.67
N MET A 203 5.95 -12.53 -7.06
CA MET A 203 6.56 -11.30 -7.54
C MET A 203 7.25 -11.51 -8.89
N GLY A 204 8.02 -12.60 -9.03
CA GLY A 204 8.70 -12.93 -10.30
C GLY A 204 7.75 -13.20 -11.46
N ALA A 205 6.54 -13.69 -11.18
CA ALA A 205 5.52 -13.91 -12.20
C ALA A 205 5.10 -12.62 -12.92
N PHE A 206 5.19 -11.46 -12.26
CA PHE A 206 4.83 -10.18 -12.89
C PHE A 206 5.75 -9.79 -14.06
N ASP A 207 6.95 -10.33 -14.15
CA ASP A 207 7.85 -10.12 -15.28
C ASP A 207 7.28 -10.64 -16.61
N SER A 208 6.31 -11.54 -16.55
CA SER A 208 5.64 -12.10 -17.75
C SER A 208 4.49 -11.24 -18.26
N ILE A 209 4.01 -10.25 -17.50
CA ILE A 209 2.85 -9.42 -17.88
C ILE A 209 3.22 -8.44 -18.98
N HIS A 210 4.37 -7.84 -18.87
CA HIS A 210 4.87 -6.82 -19.78
C HIS A 210 6.29 -7.20 -20.23
N PRO A 211 6.44 -8.06 -21.26
CA PRO A 211 7.76 -8.49 -21.74
C PRO A 211 8.67 -7.35 -22.18
N GLU A 212 8.06 -6.20 -22.56
CA GLU A 212 8.76 -4.98 -22.95
C GLU A 212 9.22 -4.13 -21.77
N CYS A 213 8.68 -4.40 -20.57
CA CYS A 213 9.09 -3.69 -19.35
C CYS A 213 10.41 -4.25 -18.82
N GLN A 214 11.11 -3.41 -18.07
CA GLN A 214 12.33 -3.82 -17.40
C GLN A 214 12.03 -4.96 -16.42
N LYS A 215 12.68 -6.12 -16.59
CA LYS A 215 12.56 -7.26 -15.67
C LYS A 215 12.86 -6.84 -14.22
N GLY A 216 12.18 -7.45 -13.27
CA GLY A 216 12.31 -7.13 -11.84
C GLY A 216 11.61 -5.83 -11.44
N ARG A 217 10.67 -5.32 -12.25
CA ARG A 217 9.87 -4.14 -11.95
C ARG A 217 8.42 -4.32 -12.37
N GLY A 218 7.58 -3.61 -11.68
CA GLY A 218 6.16 -3.54 -11.98
C GLY A 218 5.32 -4.59 -11.26
N LEU A 219 4.09 -4.20 -10.95
CA LEU A 219 3.11 -5.04 -10.27
C LEU A 219 1.86 -5.11 -11.14
N GLY A 220 1.40 -6.31 -11.43
CA GLY A 220 0.16 -6.50 -12.18
C GLY A 220 -1.06 -5.97 -11.42
N LEU A 221 -1.90 -5.17 -12.08
CA LEU A 221 -3.15 -4.72 -11.51
C LEU A 221 -4.17 -5.88 -11.47
N GLY A 222 -4.80 -6.09 -10.31
CA GLY A 222 -5.84 -7.11 -10.12
C GLY A 222 -5.46 -8.21 -9.11
N SER A 223 -4.22 -8.23 -8.62
CA SER A 223 -3.73 -9.14 -7.61
C SER A 223 -3.74 -8.50 -6.21
N GLN A 224 -3.97 -9.30 -5.18
CA GLN A 224 -3.90 -8.84 -3.79
C GLN A 224 -2.45 -8.64 -3.33
N ILE A 225 -1.54 -9.46 -3.87
CA ILE A 225 -0.09 -9.31 -3.69
C ILE A 225 0.35 -7.92 -4.17
N SER A 226 -0.11 -7.49 -5.36
CA SER A 226 0.21 -6.15 -5.88
C SER A 226 -0.27 -5.04 -4.97
N GLN A 227 -1.44 -5.21 -4.35
CA GLN A 227 -1.98 -4.19 -3.45
C GLN A 227 -1.14 -4.01 -2.19
N ILE A 228 -0.78 -5.11 -1.51
CA ILE A 228 0.05 -5.02 -0.30
C ILE A 228 1.47 -4.55 -0.61
N SER A 229 2.05 -5.02 -1.72
CA SER A 229 3.36 -4.58 -2.21
C SER A 229 3.35 -3.09 -2.55
N GLY A 230 2.30 -2.60 -3.23
CA GLY A 230 2.14 -1.18 -3.53
C GLY A 230 1.98 -0.32 -2.27
N VAL A 231 1.33 -0.81 -1.23
CA VAL A 231 1.27 -0.08 0.04
C VAL A 231 2.63 -0.02 0.73
N MET A 232 3.40 -1.11 0.67
CA MET A 232 4.72 -1.21 1.30
C MET A 232 5.79 -0.38 0.58
N ALA A 233 5.76 -0.29 -0.75
CA ALA A 233 6.82 0.31 -1.58
C ALA A 233 7.19 1.75 -1.19
N ALA A 234 6.23 2.58 -0.81
CA ALA A 234 6.48 3.95 -0.36
C ALA A 234 6.36 4.14 1.17
N ASN A 235 6.22 3.05 1.95
CA ASN A 235 6.11 3.12 3.40
C ASN A 235 7.32 3.80 4.08
N PRO A 236 8.58 3.59 3.64
CA PRO A 236 9.72 4.31 4.20
C PRO A 236 9.63 5.83 3.99
N VAL A 237 9.04 6.29 2.88
CA VAL A 237 8.82 7.72 2.61
C VAL A 237 7.76 8.30 3.55
N ASP A 238 6.69 7.54 3.82
CA ASP A 238 5.66 7.93 4.79
C ASP A 238 6.26 8.15 6.18
N HIS A 239 7.10 7.21 6.64
CA HIS A 239 7.80 7.31 7.92
C HIS A 239 8.76 8.48 7.97
N PHE A 240 9.51 8.72 6.88
CA PHE A 240 10.38 9.87 6.81
C PHE A 240 9.62 11.18 6.97
N LEU A 241 8.51 11.34 6.25
CA LEU A 241 7.67 12.54 6.33
C LEU A 241 7.01 12.72 7.69
N ALA A 242 6.66 11.64 8.38
CA ALA A 242 5.98 11.69 9.67
C ALA A 242 6.94 11.90 10.85
N GLU A 243 8.13 11.31 10.81
CA GLU A 243 9.00 11.15 11.97
C GLU A 243 10.28 11.99 11.86
N ILE A 244 10.80 12.22 10.67
CA ILE A 244 12.09 12.86 10.42
C ILE A 244 11.92 14.26 9.83
N PHE A 245 10.98 14.46 8.92
CA PHE A 245 10.76 15.75 8.28
C PHE A 245 10.12 16.76 9.23
N SER A 246 10.96 17.49 9.97
CA SER A 246 10.56 18.40 11.06
C SER A 246 9.68 19.58 10.63
N LEU A 247 9.62 19.90 9.32
CA LEU A 247 8.82 20.97 8.75
C LEU A 247 7.40 20.52 8.36
N GLY A 248 7.09 19.21 8.47
CA GLY A 248 5.77 18.65 8.22
C GLY A 248 4.84 18.73 9.41
N TYR A 249 3.60 19.15 9.20
CA TYR A 249 2.55 19.24 10.23
C TYR A 249 1.48 18.14 10.10
N GLY A 250 1.58 17.31 9.09
CA GLY A 250 0.70 16.18 8.82
C GLY A 250 0.98 15.65 7.43
N ASN A 251 0.97 14.34 7.30
CA ASN A 251 1.13 13.64 6.04
C ASN A 251 0.03 12.60 5.86
N GLY A 252 -0.31 12.28 4.63
CA GLY A 252 -1.24 11.22 4.29
C GLY A 252 -0.89 10.61 2.95
N ARG A 253 -1.21 9.31 2.78
CA ARG A 253 -1.04 8.61 1.50
C ARG A 253 -2.22 7.70 1.21
N PHE A 254 -2.55 7.61 -0.07
CA PHE A 254 -3.49 6.67 -0.62
C PHE A 254 -2.91 6.12 -1.93
N MET A 255 -2.20 5.01 -1.87
CA MET A 255 -1.38 4.42 -2.94
C MET A 255 -0.33 5.42 -3.46
N ASP A 256 -0.51 5.87 -4.72
CA ASP A 256 0.32 6.82 -5.44
C ASP A 256 0.11 8.27 -5.02
N ASP A 257 -1.09 8.59 -4.54
CA ASP A 257 -1.44 9.94 -4.07
C ASP A 257 -0.96 10.16 -2.64
N SER A 258 -0.08 11.15 -2.42
CA SER A 258 0.36 11.51 -1.07
C SER A 258 0.36 13.02 -0.84
N SER A 259 0.34 13.43 0.44
CA SER A 259 0.29 14.82 0.83
C SER A 259 1.10 15.11 2.07
N VAL A 260 1.60 16.35 2.19
CA VAL A 260 2.18 16.89 3.43
C VAL A 260 1.76 18.33 3.61
N ILE A 261 1.44 18.73 4.85
CA ILE A 261 1.13 20.12 5.21
C ILE A 261 2.40 20.77 5.74
N VAL A 262 2.73 21.98 5.26
CA VAL A 262 3.93 22.73 5.67
C VAL A 262 3.58 24.20 5.88
N LYS A 263 4.43 24.91 6.62
CA LYS A 263 4.15 26.28 7.05
C LYS A 263 4.32 27.33 5.94
N ASP A 264 5.30 27.16 5.08
CA ASP A 264 5.69 28.17 4.09
C ASP A 264 6.13 27.58 2.76
N LYS A 265 6.30 28.44 1.75
CA LYS A 265 6.69 28.05 0.40
C LYS A 265 8.08 27.40 0.34
N ALA A 266 9.02 27.85 1.17
CA ALA A 266 10.37 27.28 1.21
C ALA A 266 10.34 25.84 1.70
N SER A 267 9.57 25.57 2.78
CA SER A 267 9.31 24.22 3.29
C SER A 267 8.59 23.35 2.25
N ALA A 268 7.68 23.91 1.44
CA ALA A 268 7.01 23.16 0.40
C ALA A 268 7.99 22.75 -0.72
N VAL A 269 8.86 23.64 -1.15
CA VAL A 269 9.92 23.34 -2.15
C VAL A 269 10.88 22.28 -1.60
N LEU A 270 11.27 22.40 -0.34
CA LEU A 270 12.12 21.41 0.31
C LEU A 270 11.44 20.04 0.41
N ALA A 271 10.16 19.99 0.77
CA ALA A 271 9.39 18.73 0.81
C ALA A 271 9.39 18.03 -0.55
N ILE A 272 9.18 18.78 -1.66
CA ILE A 272 9.22 18.22 -3.02
C ILE A 272 10.61 17.64 -3.33
N LYS A 273 11.67 18.37 -3.04
CA LYS A 273 13.06 17.89 -3.27
C LYS A 273 13.36 16.62 -2.45
N VAL A 274 12.96 16.60 -1.19
CA VAL A 274 13.17 15.46 -0.30
C VAL A 274 12.41 14.23 -0.78
N VAL A 275 11.14 14.39 -1.15
CA VAL A 275 10.34 13.25 -1.65
C VAL A 275 10.87 12.76 -2.99
N ASP A 276 11.32 13.63 -3.89
CA ASP A 276 11.93 13.24 -5.17
C ASP A 276 13.20 12.39 -4.93
N LEU A 277 14.08 12.82 -4.02
CA LEU A 277 15.29 12.06 -3.65
C LEU A 277 14.96 10.70 -3.01
N LEU A 278 13.97 10.67 -2.11
CA LEU A 278 13.55 9.42 -1.47
C LEU A 278 12.92 8.47 -2.49
N TYR A 279 12.07 8.96 -3.39
CA TYR A 279 11.50 8.13 -4.45
C TYR A 279 12.60 7.53 -5.32
N GLN A 280 13.57 8.33 -5.78
CA GLN A 280 14.71 7.83 -6.56
C GLN A 280 15.48 6.75 -5.79
N ARG A 281 15.72 6.93 -4.49
CA ARG A 281 16.39 5.94 -3.63
C ARG A 281 15.65 4.59 -3.58
N TYR A 282 14.31 4.64 -3.59
CA TYR A 282 13.47 3.43 -3.59
C TYR A 282 13.06 2.97 -5.00
N GLY A 283 13.70 3.50 -6.04
CA GLY A 283 13.45 3.12 -7.43
C GLY A 283 12.13 3.62 -7.99
N LEU A 284 11.48 4.57 -7.31
CA LEU A 284 10.26 5.25 -7.74
C LEU A 284 10.59 6.57 -8.42
N ALA A 285 9.64 7.18 -9.10
CA ALA A 285 9.79 8.49 -9.71
C ALA A 285 8.61 9.41 -9.36
N LEU A 286 8.93 10.68 -9.04
CA LEU A 286 7.91 11.70 -8.82
C LEU A 286 7.36 12.23 -10.14
N ASN A 287 6.05 12.32 -10.26
CA ASN A 287 5.40 12.99 -11.39
C ASN A 287 5.43 14.50 -11.19
N LYS A 288 6.47 15.15 -11.73
CA LYS A 288 6.70 16.59 -11.58
C LYS A 288 5.56 17.46 -12.14
N LYS A 289 4.81 16.97 -13.17
CA LYS A 289 3.69 17.69 -13.77
C LYS A 289 2.46 17.72 -12.87
N LYS A 290 2.25 16.67 -12.07
CA LYS A 290 1.09 16.56 -11.19
C LYS A 290 1.41 16.93 -9.74
N THR A 291 2.67 16.91 -9.32
CA THR A 291 3.09 17.37 -8.00
C THR A 291 2.88 18.86 -7.85
N LYS A 292 2.16 19.28 -6.81
CA LYS A 292 1.73 20.67 -6.60
C LYS A 292 1.89 21.10 -5.16
N ALA A 293 2.36 22.32 -4.96
CA ALA A 293 2.27 23.02 -3.68
C ALA A 293 1.15 24.06 -3.78
N VAL A 294 0.09 23.90 -2.99
CA VAL A 294 -1.08 24.79 -3.02
C VAL A 294 -1.18 25.52 -1.68
N PRO A 295 -1.32 26.87 -1.66
CA PRO A 295 -1.60 27.58 -0.43
C PRO A 295 -2.92 27.11 0.19
N LEU A 296 -2.99 27.00 1.52
CA LEU A 296 -4.17 26.47 2.21
C LEU A 296 -5.41 27.38 2.11
N ASN A 297 -5.21 28.68 1.84
CA ASN A 297 -6.30 29.62 1.55
C ASN A 297 -6.87 29.49 0.13
N HIS A 298 -6.32 28.61 -0.71
CA HIS A 298 -6.84 28.28 -2.03
C HIS A 298 -7.45 26.87 -2.05
N PRO A 299 -8.48 26.64 -2.88
CA PRO A 299 -9.03 25.31 -3.08
C PRO A 299 -7.99 24.35 -3.68
N PHE A 300 -7.95 23.12 -3.18
CA PHE A 300 -7.14 22.06 -3.77
C PHE A 300 -7.96 20.77 -3.95
N ILE A 301 -7.45 19.86 -4.78
CA ILE A 301 -8.09 18.56 -5.03
C ILE A 301 -7.16 17.47 -4.49
N PHE A 302 -7.70 16.62 -3.62
CA PHE A 302 -7.05 15.42 -3.14
C PHE A 302 -8.04 14.25 -3.15
N LEU A 303 -7.65 13.11 -3.71
CA LEU A 303 -8.50 11.90 -3.86
C LEU A 303 -9.86 12.21 -4.51
N LYS A 304 -9.88 13.04 -5.55
CA LYS A 304 -11.10 13.51 -6.26
C LYS A 304 -12.08 14.31 -5.39
N ARG A 305 -11.63 14.82 -4.25
CA ARG A 305 -12.37 15.73 -3.39
C ARG A 305 -11.80 17.15 -3.51
N LYS A 306 -12.64 18.12 -3.76
CA LYS A 306 -12.30 19.54 -3.65
C LYS A 306 -12.36 19.93 -2.18
N VAL A 307 -11.24 20.40 -1.66
CA VAL A 307 -11.07 20.83 -0.27
C VAL A 307 -10.86 22.34 -0.22
N ILE A 308 -11.57 23.00 0.70
CA ILE A 308 -11.49 24.44 0.93
C ILE A 308 -11.33 24.66 2.43
N VAL A 309 -10.29 25.39 2.82
CA VAL A 309 -10.08 25.85 4.20
C VAL A 309 -10.47 27.33 4.26
N ARG A 310 -11.60 27.65 4.89
CA ARG A 310 -12.07 29.03 5.01
C ARG A 310 -11.31 29.80 6.10
N ASP A 311 -11.34 31.13 6.03
CA ASP A 311 -10.74 32.01 7.05
C ASP A 311 -11.36 31.80 8.43
N SER A 312 -12.59 31.31 8.51
CA SER A 312 -13.25 30.92 9.77
C SER A 312 -12.77 29.57 10.35
N GLY A 313 -11.83 28.90 9.70
CA GLY A 313 -11.37 27.54 10.08
C GLY A 313 -12.31 26.41 9.66
N LYS A 314 -13.44 26.73 9.01
CA LYS A 314 -14.34 25.70 8.48
C LYS A 314 -13.69 25.01 7.27
N ILE A 315 -13.56 23.70 7.33
CA ILE A 315 -13.07 22.88 6.22
C ILE A 315 -14.27 22.30 5.49
N ILE A 316 -14.34 22.55 4.19
CA ILE A 316 -15.40 22.06 3.30
C ILE A 316 -14.73 21.05 2.35
N MET A 317 -15.36 19.89 2.21
CA MET A 317 -14.94 18.86 1.28
C MET A 317 -16.13 18.45 0.43
N THR A 318 -16.00 18.56 -0.89
CA THR A 318 -17.06 18.25 -1.86
C THR A 318 -16.51 17.32 -2.94
N VAL A 319 -17.39 16.60 -3.62
CA VAL A 319 -17.01 15.83 -4.81
C VAL A 319 -16.55 16.78 -5.91
N SER A 320 -15.44 16.50 -6.56
CA SER A 320 -14.99 17.30 -7.70
C SER A 320 -15.83 16.94 -8.93
N TYR A 321 -16.62 17.88 -9.45
CA TYR A 321 -17.55 17.70 -10.57
C TYR A 321 -16.89 17.43 -11.93
N THR A 322 -15.57 17.49 -12.06
CA THR A 322 -14.87 17.24 -13.32
C THR A 322 -15.10 15.83 -13.92
N HIS A 323 -15.79 14.95 -13.21
CA HIS A 323 -16.11 13.61 -13.68
C HIS A 323 -17.60 13.36 -14.01
N LEU A 324 -18.49 14.31 -13.74
CA LEU A 324 -19.92 14.14 -14.04
C LEU A 324 -20.30 14.52 -15.48
N ARG A 325 -19.45 15.26 -16.20
CA ARG A 325 -19.70 15.63 -17.62
C ARG A 325 -19.34 14.57 -18.66
N ALA A 326 -18.96 13.37 -18.25
CA ALA A 326 -18.64 12.28 -19.17
C ALA A 326 -19.78 11.24 -19.34
N HIS A 327 -20.97 11.56 -18.83
CA HIS A 327 -22.16 10.67 -18.91
C HIS A 327 -23.43 11.41 -19.41
N GLU A 328 -23.29 12.57 -20.07
CA GLU A 328 -24.34 13.15 -20.91
C GLU A 328 -24.01 12.98 -22.38
#